data_e847b36ccb8c70db169d61a0f58f46aa
#
_entry.id   e847b36ccb8c70db169d61a0f58f46aa
#
_cell.length_a   1.000
_cell.length_b   1.000
_cell.length_c   1.000
_cell.angle_alpha   90.00
_cell.angle_beta   90.00
_cell.angle_gamma   90.00
#
_symmetry.space_group_name_H-M   'P 1'
#
loop_
_entity.id
_entity.type
_entity.pdbx_description
1 polymer ?
#
loop_
_entity_poly.entity_id
_entity_poly.type
_entity_poly.pdbx_seq_one_letter_code
_entity_poly.pdbx_strand_id
1 'polypeptide(L)'
;MSSVAKPSESALRVYWTAFIGLFFDYYDLYLFVYLEKVLAGEFALTAAQSNWLQFAGLAGVGVGALGFGYLADRFGRGRMMLAVFAVYAAGIAGLSLAWNYESLLVFRLLASLSLGAEWGICHTYLAERVDGARRYRFAALLQFSILGGLLAALMARYALPVVGWRWLFAASIVPVAVLSAARWRTLAGEERTVGAPSLPVSGASTLPMAIIENWRPFLLCFGLASLTIASGTVNIFFAKELPQSPVFTILFWANVAPGMLAGAWVVQRWGVARALLLYAVGLMALSTASWFSGSTRSGLVFALALPLLNGIPFGLMGAWFNEVFGSYRTLLSGTAYNLGRILAGFAPMLITGLGLNENGRYFIFTAILGLGVLGLAGVMRRGGVGQGH
;
A
#
# COMPACT_ATOMS: atom_id res chain seq x y z
N MET A 1 -1.85 -23.79 -26.20
CA MET A 1 -0.87 -23.15 -25.32
C MET A 1 -0.45 -21.84 -26.01
N SER A 2 -1.05 -20.71 -25.65
CA SER A 2 -0.67 -19.42 -26.19
C SER A 2 0.71 -19.05 -25.64
N SER A 3 1.68 -18.83 -26.51
CA SER A 3 3.01 -18.34 -26.14
C SER A 3 2.85 -17.04 -25.36
N VAL A 4 3.12 -17.10 -24.07
CA VAL A 4 3.15 -15.89 -23.23
C VAL A 4 4.32 -15.04 -23.72
N ALA A 5 4.03 -14.07 -24.61
CA ALA A 5 5.07 -13.17 -25.12
C ALA A 5 5.80 -12.52 -23.93
N LYS A 6 7.14 -12.48 -23.97
CA LYS A 6 7.96 -11.86 -22.90
C LYS A 6 7.57 -10.38 -22.74
N PRO A 7 7.54 -9.84 -21.49
CA PRO A 7 7.37 -8.41 -21.30
C PRO A 7 8.43 -7.64 -22.06
N SER A 8 8.08 -6.45 -22.57
CA SER A 8 9.06 -5.59 -23.19
C SER A 8 10.16 -5.23 -22.19
N GLU A 9 11.39 -5.08 -22.66
CA GLU A 9 12.53 -4.71 -21.79
C GLU A 9 12.25 -3.43 -21.00
N SER A 10 11.49 -2.51 -21.58
CA SER A 10 11.01 -1.30 -20.91
C SER A 10 10.07 -1.59 -19.72
N ALA A 11 9.16 -2.55 -19.85
CA ALA A 11 8.21 -2.91 -18.78
C ALA A 11 8.94 -3.52 -17.56
N LEU A 12 9.96 -4.34 -17.77
CA LEU A 12 10.76 -4.90 -16.69
C LEU A 12 11.60 -3.84 -15.96
N ARG A 13 12.18 -2.88 -16.67
CA ARG A 13 12.91 -1.76 -16.05
C ARG A 13 11.99 -0.90 -15.21
N VAL A 14 10.81 -0.57 -15.70
CA VAL A 14 9.79 0.17 -14.96
C VAL A 14 9.36 -0.60 -13.71
N TYR A 15 9.11 -1.91 -13.86
CA TYR A 15 8.76 -2.76 -12.74
C TYR A 15 9.80 -2.72 -11.63
N TRP A 16 11.09 -2.97 -11.93
CA TRP A 16 12.12 -2.99 -10.90
C TRP A 16 12.35 -1.63 -10.24
N THR A 17 12.28 -0.54 -11.01
CA THR A 17 12.39 0.82 -10.45
C THR A 17 11.23 1.10 -9.50
N ALA A 18 10.00 0.79 -9.90
CA ALA A 18 8.81 0.96 -9.09
C ALA A 18 8.82 0.03 -7.85
N PHE A 19 9.24 -1.23 -8.04
CA PHE A 19 9.27 -2.21 -6.97
C PHE A 19 10.23 -1.83 -5.84
N ILE A 20 11.47 -1.45 -6.19
CA ILE A 20 12.48 -1.12 -5.19
C ILE A 20 12.11 0.18 -4.48
N GLY A 21 11.59 1.19 -5.19
CA GLY A 21 11.09 2.41 -4.58
C GLY A 21 10.02 2.11 -3.55
N LEU A 22 8.91 1.49 -3.96
CA LEU A 22 7.83 1.10 -3.05
C LEU A 22 8.30 0.16 -1.91
N PHE A 23 9.27 -0.71 -2.16
CA PHE A 23 9.82 -1.60 -1.13
C PHE A 23 10.46 -0.81 0.00
N PHE A 24 11.26 0.21 -0.32
CA PHE A 24 11.87 1.06 0.69
C PHE A 24 10.89 2.04 1.32
N ASP A 25 9.87 2.50 0.59
CA ASP A 25 8.76 3.25 1.17
C ASP A 25 8.01 2.43 2.24
N TYR A 26 7.71 1.16 1.97
CA TYR A 26 7.11 0.27 2.96
C TYR A 26 8.08 -0.06 4.10
N TYR A 27 9.37 -0.22 3.80
CA TYR A 27 10.39 -0.38 4.83
C TYR A 27 10.35 0.77 5.83
N ASP A 28 10.43 2.01 5.38
CA ASP A 28 10.47 3.18 6.25
C ASP A 28 9.13 3.42 6.96
N LEU A 29 8.01 3.15 6.29
CA LEU A 29 6.69 3.22 6.91
C LEU A 29 6.60 2.31 8.14
N TYR A 30 6.98 1.05 7.97
CA TYR A 30 6.90 0.07 9.05
C TYR A 30 8.05 0.21 10.05
N LEU A 31 9.24 0.60 9.61
CA LEU A 31 10.35 0.90 10.52
C LEU A 31 9.94 1.97 11.54
N PHE A 32 9.28 3.05 11.10
CA PHE A 32 8.78 4.07 12.00
C PHE A 32 7.82 3.50 13.07
N VAL A 33 6.94 2.57 12.69
CA VAL A 33 6.02 1.89 13.61
C VAL A 33 6.78 1.03 14.65
N TYR A 34 7.85 0.36 14.23
CA TYR A 34 8.69 -0.44 15.16
C TYR A 34 9.56 0.43 16.06
N LEU A 35 9.96 1.61 15.59
CA LEU A 35 10.81 2.54 16.33
C LEU A 35 10.05 3.51 17.24
N GLU A 36 8.72 3.54 17.19
CA GLU A 36 7.87 4.50 17.91
C GLU A 36 8.28 4.65 19.39
N LYS A 37 8.44 3.53 20.11
CA LYS A 37 8.84 3.53 21.53
C LYS A 37 10.26 4.06 21.75
N VAL A 38 11.18 3.77 20.84
CA VAL A 38 12.57 4.22 20.91
C VAL A 38 12.64 5.73 20.70
N LEU A 39 11.92 6.23 19.69
CA LEU A 39 11.84 7.68 19.40
C LEU A 39 11.15 8.42 20.54
N ALA A 40 10.06 7.87 21.09
CA ALA A 40 9.37 8.47 22.23
C ALA A 40 10.28 8.57 23.45
N GLY A 41 11.10 7.56 23.71
CA GLY A 41 12.09 7.59 24.82
C GLY A 41 13.22 8.58 24.58
N GLU A 42 13.81 8.60 23.37
CA GLU A 42 14.97 9.46 23.06
C GLU A 42 14.60 10.95 23.04
N PHE A 43 13.44 11.29 22.51
CA PHE A 43 12.97 12.68 22.45
C PHE A 43 12.05 13.08 23.61
N ALA A 44 11.89 12.22 24.63
CA ALA A 44 11.00 12.41 25.78
C ALA A 44 9.57 12.85 25.34
N LEU A 45 9.02 12.20 24.32
CA LEU A 45 7.75 12.60 23.74
C LEU A 45 6.58 12.30 24.67
N THR A 46 5.67 13.25 24.78
CA THR A 46 4.37 13.01 25.38
C THR A 46 3.49 12.13 24.47
N ALA A 47 2.46 11.51 25.03
CA ALA A 47 1.50 10.74 24.25
C ALA A 47 0.85 11.59 23.14
N ALA A 48 0.57 12.87 23.41
CA ALA A 48 0.03 13.79 22.41
C ALA A 48 1.02 14.02 21.27
N GLN A 49 2.30 14.21 21.53
CA GLN A 49 3.34 14.37 20.52
C GLN A 49 3.52 13.11 19.68
N SER A 50 3.51 11.91 20.27
CA SER A 50 3.54 10.65 19.53
C SER A 50 2.33 10.51 18.60
N ASN A 51 1.13 10.88 19.07
CA ASN A 51 -0.08 10.90 18.24
C ASN A 51 0.04 11.89 17.05
N TRP A 52 0.59 13.08 17.28
CA TRP A 52 0.83 14.05 16.20
C TRP A 52 1.83 13.55 15.16
N LEU A 53 2.87 12.80 15.56
CA LEU A 53 3.80 12.15 14.63
C LEU A 53 3.11 11.09 13.76
N GLN A 54 2.22 10.31 14.33
CA GLN A 54 1.41 9.35 13.56
C GLN A 54 0.47 10.08 12.61
N PHE A 55 -0.23 11.12 13.08
CA PHE A 55 -1.10 11.94 12.26
C PHE A 55 -0.35 12.62 11.11
N ALA A 56 0.84 13.16 11.35
CA ALA A 56 1.68 13.78 10.31
C ALA A 56 2.03 12.77 9.21
N GLY A 57 2.33 11.51 9.59
CA GLY A 57 2.53 10.43 8.63
C GLY A 57 1.31 10.21 7.74
N LEU A 58 0.12 10.11 8.33
CA LEU A 58 -1.13 9.91 7.57
C LEU A 58 -1.51 11.15 6.74
N ALA A 59 -1.35 12.35 7.29
CA ALA A 59 -1.62 13.59 6.57
C ALA A 59 -0.71 13.76 5.35
N GLY A 60 0.60 13.49 5.52
CA GLY A 60 1.57 13.51 4.44
C GLY A 60 1.20 12.53 3.31
N VAL A 61 0.79 11.32 3.65
CA VAL A 61 0.30 10.33 2.67
C VAL A 61 -0.89 10.87 1.87
N GLY A 62 -1.87 11.49 2.54
CA GLY A 62 -3.04 12.07 1.87
C GLY A 62 -2.69 13.22 0.93
N VAL A 63 -1.90 14.18 1.43
CA VAL A 63 -1.46 15.36 0.65
C VAL A 63 -0.58 14.94 -0.52
N GLY A 64 0.32 13.97 -0.30
CA GLY A 64 1.19 13.43 -1.35
C GLY A 64 0.41 12.75 -2.47
N ALA A 65 -0.59 11.93 -2.13
CA ALA A 65 -1.46 11.28 -3.11
C ALA A 65 -2.21 12.28 -3.99
N LEU A 66 -2.80 13.31 -3.39
CA LEU A 66 -3.52 14.37 -4.09
C LEU A 66 -2.58 15.22 -4.95
N GLY A 67 -1.52 15.79 -4.34
CA GLY A 67 -0.64 16.75 -4.98
C GLY A 67 0.19 16.11 -6.10
N PHE A 68 0.99 15.10 -5.76
CA PHE A 68 1.85 14.45 -6.75
C PHE A 68 1.07 13.57 -7.73
N GLY A 69 -0.09 13.01 -7.33
CA GLY A 69 -0.97 12.30 -8.24
C GLY A 69 -1.46 13.20 -9.37
N TYR A 70 -1.94 14.40 -9.04
CA TYR A 70 -2.33 15.41 -10.03
C TYR A 70 -1.15 15.84 -10.91
N LEU A 71 0.00 16.13 -10.30
CA LEU A 71 1.20 16.54 -11.04
C LEU A 71 1.70 15.41 -11.96
N ALA A 72 1.59 14.15 -11.55
CA ALA A 72 1.98 13.01 -12.36
C ALA A 72 1.08 12.82 -13.60
N ASP A 73 -0.22 13.06 -13.46
CA ASP A 73 -1.14 13.04 -14.59
C ASP A 73 -0.90 14.20 -15.57
N ARG A 74 -0.39 15.36 -15.08
CA ARG A 74 -0.11 16.55 -15.89
C ARG A 74 1.28 16.55 -16.52
N PHE A 75 2.32 16.18 -15.76
CA PHE A 75 3.73 16.31 -16.17
C PHE A 75 4.39 14.98 -16.55
N GLY A 76 3.65 13.88 -16.40
CA GLY A 76 4.13 12.53 -16.72
C GLY A 76 4.66 11.77 -15.51
N ARG A 77 4.31 10.48 -15.47
CA ARG A 77 4.60 9.58 -14.33
C ARG A 77 6.09 9.41 -14.08
N GLY A 78 6.87 9.28 -15.16
CA GLY A 78 8.31 9.07 -15.05
C GLY A 78 9.07 10.23 -14.42
N ARG A 79 8.74 11.48 -14.78
CA ARG A 79 9.33 12.69 -14.20
C ARG A 79 8.92 12.86 -12.74
N MET A 80 7.64 12.62 -12.47
CA MET A 80 7.13 12.75 -11.10
C MET A 80 7.66 11.67 -10.17
N MET A 81 7.94 10.47 -10.66
CA MET A 81 8.64 9.45 -9.88
C MET A 81 10.01 9.94 -9.39
N LEU A 82 10.78 10.64 -10.23
CA LEU A 82 12.06 11.24 -9.79
C LEU A 82 11.87 12.33 -8.74
N ALA A 83 10.88 13.21 -8.93
CA ALA A 83 10.58 14.24 -7.94
C ALA A 83 10.17 13.65 -6.59
N VAL A 84 9.35 12.61 -6.61
CA VAL A 84 8.92 11.86 -5.41
C VAL A 84 10.12 11.21 -4.71
N PHE A 85 11.04 10.58 -5.46
CA PHE A 85 12.26 10.00 -4.88
C PHE A 85 13.17 11.07 -4.24
N ALA A 86 13.25 12.26 -4.82
CA ALA A 86 14.01 13.36 -4.23
C ALA A 86 13.37 13.82 -2.90
N VAL A 87 12.05 13.97 -2.87
CA VAL A 87 11.29 14.32 -1.64
C VAL A 87 11.45 13.24 -0.58
N TYR A 88 11.36 11.96 -0.97
CA TYR A 88 11.61 10.84 -0.10
C TYR A 88 13.02 10.90 0.51
N ALA A 89 14.05 11.00 -0.32
CA ALA A 89 15.45 11.06 0.14
C ALA A 89 15.68 12.21 1.11
N ALA A 90 15.12 13.39 0.82
CA ALA A 90 15.20 14.55 1.72
C ALA A 90 14.48 14.31 3.06
N GLY A 91 13.29 13.71 3.03
CA GLY A 91 12.52 13.37 4.22
C GLY A 91 13.24 12.36 5.11
N ILE A 92 13.76 11.27 4.52
CA ILE A 92 14.46 10.21 5.26
C ILE A 92 15.83 10.69 5.76
N ALA A 93 16.58 11.46 4.98
CA ALA A 93 17.82 12.09 5.44
C ALA A 93 17.55 13.02 6.64
N GLY A 94 16.49 13.82 6.55
CA GLY A 94 16.06 14.66 7.65
C GLY A 94 15.65 13.87 8.89
N LEU A 95 14.90 12.77 8.73
CA LEU A 95 14.55 11.86 9.85
C LEU A 95 15.80 11.30 10.51
N SER A 96 16.78 10.83 9.73
CA SER A 96 18.02 10.27 10.28
C SER A 96 18.85 11.30 11.05
N LEU A 97 18.71 12.59 10.72
CA LEU A 97 19.40 13.71 11.33
C LEU A 97 18.53 14.48 12.35
N ALA A 98 17.32 14.02 12.64
CA ALA A 98 16.40 14.72 13.53
C ALA A 98 17.02 14.94 14.94
N TRP A 99 16.86 16.17 15.48
CA TRP A 99 17.47 16.62 16.72
C TRP A 99 16.47 17.01 17.82
N ASN A 100 15.20 17.19 17.45
CA ASN A 100 14.10 17.48 18.36
C ASN A 100 12.77 17.01 17.78
N TYR A 101 11.68 17.18 18.55
CA TYR A 101 10.32 16.78 18.14
C TYR A 101 9.87 17.47 16.84
N GLU A 102 10.11 18.78 16.71
CA GLU A 102 9.66 19.57 15.57
C GLU A 102 10.35 19.11 14.27
N SER A 103 11.66 18.86 14.31
CA SER A 103 12.41 18.33 13.18
C SER A 103 11.92 16.94 12.80
N LEU A 104 11.64 16.08 13.78
CA LEU A 104 11.11 14.74 13.57
C LEU A 104 9.72 14.81 12.90
N LEU A 105 8.86 15.74 13.36
CA LEU A 105 7.51 15.96 12.80
C LEU A 105 7.56 16.43 11.33
N VAL A 106 8.39 17.44 11.05
CA VAL A 106 8.54 18.00 9.69
C VAL A 106 9.09 16.96 8.72
N PHE A 107 10.14 16.25 9.10
CA PHE A 107 10.75 15.25 8.22
C PHE A 107 9.87 14.01 8.08
N ARG A 108 9.08 13.64 9.11
CA ARG A 108 8.07 12.58 9.02
C ARG A 108 6.99 12.95 8.00
N LEU A 109 6.48 14.19 8.06
CA LEU A 109 5.52 14.69 7.09
C LEU A 109 6.10 14.64 5.67
N LEU A 110 7.32 15.14 5.49
CA LEU A 110 8.01 15.20 4.19
C LEU A 110 8.22 13.79 3.60
N ALA A 111 8.73 12.84 4.38
CA ALA A 111 8.90 11.46 3.95
C ALA A 111 7.57 10.81 3.56
N SER A 112 6.50 11.12 4.29
CA SER A 112 5.17 10.55 4.03
C SER A 112 4.50 11.11 2.78
N LEU A 113 4.87 12.31 2.31
CA LEU A 113 4.41 12.84 1.03
C LEU A 113 4.78 11.91 -0.13
N SER A 114 6.00 11.37 -0.12
CA SER A 114 6.47 10.45 -1.17
C SER A 114 5.67 9.16 -1.18
N LEU A 115 5.48 8.55 -0.02
CA LEU A 115 4.73 7.31 0.12
C LEU A 115 3.31 7.42 -0.45
N GLY A 116 2.63 8.54 -0.18
CA GLY A 116 1.29 8.80 -0.72
C GLY A 116 1.26 8.88 -2.24
N ALA A 117 2.28 9.49 -2.83
CA ALA A 117 2.40 9.67 -4.27
C ALA A 117 2.80 8.37 -4.99
N GLU A 118 3.75 7.64 -4.43
CA GLU A 118 4.49 6.60 -5.12
C GLU A 118 3.61 5.41 -5.50
N TRP A 119 2.70 5.00 -4.62
CA TRP A 119 1.79 3.90 -4.93
C TRP A 119 0.97 4.17 -6.20
N GLY A 120 0.34 5.34 -6.29
CA GLY A 120 -0.47 5.72 -7.46
C GLY A 120 0.37 5.84 -8.73
N ILE A 121 1.52 6.50 -8.65
CA ILE A 121 2.44 6.71 -9.79
C ILE A 121 2.97 5.39 -10.31
N CYS A 122 3.47 4.51 -9.43
CA CYS A 122 4.09 3.24 -9.80
C CYS A 122 3.09 2.28 -10.44
N HIS A 123 1.89 2.13 -9.86
CA HIS A 123 0.85 1.27 -10.41
C HIS A 123 0.32 1.78 -11.74
N THR A 124 0.07 3.09 -11.87
CA THR A 124 -0.39 3.67 -13.13
C THR A 124 0.68 3.57 -14.21
N TYR A 125 1.93 3.90 -13.88
CA TYR A 125 3.04 3.86 -14.83
C TYR A 125 3.31 2.44 -15.34
N LEU A 126 3.20 1.44 -14.48
CA LEU A 126 3.31 0.03 -14.86
C LEU A 126 2.10 -0.43 -15.70
N ALA A 127 0.87 -0.04 -15.30
CA ALA A 127 -0.35 -0.40 -16.01
C ALA A 127 -0.40 0.14 -17.46
N GLU A 128 0.27 1.25 -17.73
CA GLU A 128 0.40 1.84 -19.07
C GLU A 128 1.39 1.10 -20.00
N ARG A 129 2.25 0.25 -19.43
CA ARG A 129 3.31 -0.48 -20.14
C ARG A 129 3.12 -2.00 -20.22
N VAL A 130 2.09 -2.49 -19.55
CA VAL A 130 1.80 -3.93 -19.50
C VAL A 130 0.39 -4.18 -20.01
N ASP A 131 0.27 -4.97 -21.07
CA ASP A 131 -1.00 -5.23 -21.74
C ASP A 131 -1.81 -6.37 -21.12
N GLY A 132 -3.14 -6.23 -21.24
CA GLY A 132 -4.14 -7.28 -21.04
C GLY A 132 -3.98 -8.08 -19.73
N ALA A 133 -4.07 -9.41 -19.85
CA ALA A 133 -4.06 -10.35 -18.73
C ALA A 133 -2.80 -10.27 -17.85
N ARG A 134 -1.68 -9.74 -18.34
CA ARG A 134 -0.44 -9.60 -17.56
C ARG A 134 -0.52 -8.45 -16.57
N ARG A 135 -1.37 -7.45 -16.78
CA ARG A 135 -1.49 -6.27 -15.91
C ARG A 135 -1.75 -6.65 -14.45
N TYR A 136 -2.67 -7.57 -14.20
CA TYR A 136 -2.96 -8.06 -12.85
C TYR A 136 -1.78 -8.79 -12.21
N ARG A 137 -1.06 -9.62 -12.98
CA ARG A 137 0.15 -10.31 -12.46
C ARG A 137 1.25 -9.33 -12.09
N PHE A 138 1.52 -8.36 -12.95
CA PHE A 138 2.55 -7.34 -12.67
C PHE A 138 2.15 -6.42 -11.51
N ALA A 139 0.87 -6.06 -11.40
CA ALA A 139 0.37 -5.31 -10.26
C ALA A 139 0.50 -6.11 -8.95
N ALA A 140 0.17 -7.40 -8.95
CA ALA A 140 0.35 -8.28 -7.79
C ALA A 140 1.83 -8.44 -7.42
N LEU A 141 2.72 -8.61 -8.39
CA LEU A 141 4.16 -8.67 -8.15
C LEU A 141 4.71 -7.35 -7.61
N LEU A 142 4.20 -6.22 -8.10
CA LEU A 142 4.58 -4.90 -7.58
C LEU A 142 4.17 -4.73 -6.11
N GLN A 143 3.00 -5.27 -5.73
CA GLN A 143 2.54 -5.23 -4.34
C GLN A 143 3.40 -6.09 -3.39
N PHE A 144 4.24 -7.01 -3.88
CA PHE A 144 5.24 -7.69 -3.03
C PHE A 144 6.22 -6.71 -2.39
N SER A 145 6.29 -5.47 -2.85
CA SER A 145 7.03 -4.39 -2.20
C SER A 145 6.64 -4.19 -0.73
N ILE A 146 5.43 -4.59 -0.31
CA ILE A 146 5.00 -4.60 1.10
C ILE A 146 5.93 -5.44 1.99
N LEU A 147 6.69 -6.39 1.42
CA LEU A 147 7.73 -7.15 2.13
C LEU A 147 8.89 -6.28 2.65
N GLY A 148 8.96 -5.00 2.25
CA GLY A 148 9.75 -3.99 2.96
C GLY A 148 9.44 -3.93 4.45
N GLY A 149 8.19 -4.18 4.84
CA GLY A 149 7.80 -4.32 6.24
C GLY A 149 8.45 -5.50 6.97
N LEU A 150 8.69 -6.63 6.28
CA LEU A 150 9.48 -7.73 6.84
C LEU A 150 10.93 -7.29 7.11
N LEU A 151 11.55 -6.61 6.13
CA LEU A 151 12.90 -6.07 6.32
C LEU A 151 12.93 -5.11 7.52
N ALA A 152 11.96 -4.21 7.64
CA ALA A 152 11.85 -3.28 8.76
C ALA A 152 11.74 -4.02 10.12
N ALA A 153 10.93 -5.07 10.20
CA ALA A 153 10.79 -5.88 11.40
C ALA A 153 12.11 -6.56 11.81
N LEU A 154 12.81 -7.11 10.83
CA LEU A 154 14.10 -7.77 11.06
C LEU A 154 15.19 -6.75 11.45
N MET A 155 15.24 -5.60 10.78
CA MET A 155 16.17 -4.52 11.10
C MET A 155 15.92 -3.94 12.49
N ALA A 156 14.66 -3.69 12.86
CA ALA A 156 14.30 -3.24 14.19
C ALA A 156 14.66 -4.26 15.29
N ARG A 157 14.62 -5.55 14.97
CA ARG A 157 14.96 -6.61 15.93
C ARG A 157 16.47 -6.83 16.08
N TYR A 158 17.21 -6.87 14.97
CA TYR A 158 18.60 -7.33 14.98
C TYR A 158 19.62 -6.22 14.77
N ALA A 159 19.32 -5.23 13.94
CA ALA A 159 20.26 -4.17 13.62
C ALA A 159 20.12 -2.95 14.55
N LEU A 160 18.93 -2.64 15.02
CA LEU A 160 18.68 -1.49 15.92
C LEU A 160 19.61 -1.48 17.14
N PRO A 161 19.83 -2.58 17.90
CA PRO A 161 20.71 -2.58 19.06
C PRO A 161 22.19 -2.31 18.73
N VAL A 162 22.59 -2.54 17.48
CA VAL A 162 24.00 -2.45 17.05
C VAL A 162 24.30 -1.09 16.41
N VAL A 163 23.43 -0.65 15.47
CA VAL A 163 23.72 0.55 14.65
C VAL A 163 22.89 1.79 15.05
N GLY A 164 21.83 1.58 15.83
CA GLY A 164 20.90 2.65 16.21
C GLY A 164 19.91 3.01 15.10
N TRP A 165 18.85 3.71 15.47
CA TRP A 165 17.71 4.01 14.59
C TRP A 165 18.04 4.98 13.45
N ARG A 166 18.98 5.90 13.67
CA ARG A 166 19.41 6.89 12.65
C ARG A 166 19.99 6.19 11.42
N TRP A 167 20.85 5.19 11.64
CA TRP A 167 21.45 4.42 10.56
C TRP A 167 20.45 3.52 9.84
N LEU A 168 19.40 3.06 10.53
CA LEU A 168 18.33 2.28 9.90
C LEU A 168 17.56 3.11 8.88
N PHE A 169 17.26 4.38 9.16
CA PHE A 169 16.69 5.30 8.18
C PHE A 169 17.70 5.68 7.08
N ALA A 170 18.91 6.05 7.44
CA ALA A 170 19.93 6.45 6.47
C ALA A 170 20.25 5.36 5.45
N ALA A 171 20.17 4.08 5.81
CA ALA A 171 20.45 2.96 4.93
C ALA A 171 19.50 2.90 3.72
N SER A 172 18.26 3.34 3.84
CA SER A 172 17.30 3.36 2.72
C SER A 172 17.57 4.45 1.68
N ILE A 173 18.37 5.48 2.02
CA ILE A 173 18.73 6.55 1.08
C ILE A 173 19.56 6.00 -0.09
N VAL A 174 20.47 5.06 0.19
CA VAL A 174 21.40 4.53 -0.83
C VAL A 174 20.69 3.86 -2.00
N PRO A 175 19.80 2.85 -1.78
CA PRO A 175 19.08 2.23 -2.89
C PRO A 175 18.20 3.22 -3.66
N VAL A 176 17.57 4.17 -2.98
CA VAL A 176 16.73 5.18 -3.64
C VAL A 176 17.57 6.16 -4.47
N ALA A 177 18.76 6.56 -4.00
CA ALA A 177 19.68 7.39 -4.78
C ALA A 177 20.16 6.66 -6.05
N VAL A 178 20.51 5.37 -5.93
CA VAL A 178 20.89 4.52 -7.08
C VAL A 178 19.75 4.41 -8.09
N LEU A 179 18.52 4.18 -7.62
CA LEU A 179 17.34 4.12 -8.47
C LEU A 179 17.04 5.43 -9.17
N SER A 180 17.16 6.55 -8.44
CA SER A 180 16.98 7.89 -9.00
C SER A 180 17.97 8.17 -10.12
N ALA A 181 19.25 7.80 -9.92
CA ALA A 181 20.28 7.94 -10.95
C ALA A 181 20.03 7.01 -12.16
N ALA A 182 19.60 5.78 -11.92
CA ALA A 182 19.22 4.85 -12.98
C ALA A 182 18.02 5.36 -13.79
N ARG A 183 17.00 5.89 -13.10
CA ARG A 183 15.79 6.44 -13.72
C ARG A 183 16.07 7.71 -14.50
N TRP A 184 16.91 8.60 -13.98
CA TRP A 184 17.34 9.81 -14.70
C TRP A 184 17.95 9.47 -16.06
N ARG A 185 18.82 8.46 -16.12
CA ARG A 185 19.45 8.01 -17.37
C ARG A 185 18.43 7.44 -18.36
N THR A 186 17.42 6.70 -17.89
CA THR A 186 16.37 6.13 -18.76
C THR A 186 15.44 7.21 -19.31
N LEU A 187 15.03 8.17 -18.50
CA LEU A 187 14.21 9.31 -18.95
C LEU A 187 14.91 10.15 -19.99
N ALA A 188 16.18 10.47 -19.78
CA ALA A 188 16.98 11.21 -20.76
C ALA A 188 17.09 10.46 -22.11
N GLY A 189 17.04 9.13 -22.08
CA GLY A 189 16.97 8.32 -23.31
C GLY A 189 15.59 8.30 -23.95
N GLU A 190 14.52 8.16 -23.17
CA GLU A 190 13.12 8.15 -23.65
C GLU A 190 12.74 9.50 -24.31
N GLU A 191 13.17 10.63 -23.74
CA GLU A 191 12.92 11.98 -24.31
C GLU A 191 13.62 12.21 -25.65
N ARG A 192 14.76 11.56 -25.88
CA ARG A 192 15.50 11.63 -27.14
C ARG A 192 14.87 10.80 -28.26
N THR A 193 14.20 9.69 -27.91
CA THR A 193 13.69 8.72 -28.90
C THR A 193 12.21 8.88 -29.22
N VAL A 194 11.41 9.44 -28.34
CA VAL A 194 9.94 9.46 -28.44
C VAL A 194 9.41 10.86 -28.17
N GLY A 195 10.08 11.93 -28.47
CA GLY A 195 9.58 13.28 -28.14
C GLY A 195 8.56 13.24 -26.99
N ALA A 196 8.68 14.00 -25.94
CA ALA A 196 7.90 13.85 -24.70
C ALA A 196 6.47 13.37 -25.00
N PRO A 197 6.05 12.18 -24.57
CA PRO A 197 4.65 11.84 -24.64
C PRO A 197 3.93 12.69 -23.60
N SER A 198 3.65 13.92 -23.96
CA SER A 198 2.43 14.53 -23.49
C SER A 198 1.32 13.66 -24.10
N LEU A 199 0.96 12.56 -23.42
CA LEU A 199 -0.41 12.10 -23.56
C LEU A 199 -1.20 13.32 -23.12
N PRO A 200 -1.87 14.02 -24.06
CA PRO A 200 -2.82 15.01 -23.62
C PRO A 200 -3.69 14.28 -22.62
N VAL A 201 -4.14 14.96 -21.59
CA VAL A 201 -5.35 14.56 -20.86
C VAL A 201 -6.40 14.48 -21.97
N SER A 202 -6.41 13.34 -22.67
CA SER A 202 -7.09 13.11 -23.93
C SER A 202 -8.53 12.87 -23.59
N GLY A 203 -9.29 13.84 -23.86
CA GLY A 203 -10.69 13.96 -23.56
C GLY A 203 -10.87 15.09 -22.54
N ALA A 204 -11.27 16.23 -23.01
CA ALA A 204 -11.39 17.54 -22.39
C ALA A 204 -12.30 17.62 -21.13
N SER A 205 -12.23 16.65 -20.21
CA SER A 205 -12.86 16.82 -18.91
C SER A 205 -11.93 17.64 -18.02
N THR A 206 -12.41 18.77 -17.57
CA THR A 206 -11.75 19.53 -16.51
C THR A 206 -11.65 18.66 -15.25
N LEU A 207 -10.69 18.92 -14.36
CA LEU A 207 -10.57 18.17 -13.11
C LEU A 207 -11.90 18.06 -12.33
N PRO A 208 -12.72 19.11 -12.19
CA PRO A 208 -14.04 18.99 -11.58
C PRO A 208 -14.98 18.00 -12.27
N MET A 209 -15.01 17.98 -13.61
CA MET A 209 -15.82 17.03 -14.36
C MET A 209 -15.31 15.60 -14.17
N ALA A 210 -14.00 15.38 -14.19
CA ALA A 210 -13.42 14.05 -13.95
C ALA A 210 -13.78 13.51 -12.56
N ILE A 211 -13.81 14.35 -11.53
CA ILE A 211 -14.25 13.96 -10.18
C ILE A 211 -15.73 13.61 -10.17
N ILE A 212 -16.58 14.45 -10.80
CA ILE A 212 -18.04 14.21 -10.87
C ILE A 212 -18.36 12.94 -11.65
N GLU A 213 -17.70 12.69 -12.77
CA GLU A 213 -17.91 11.50 -13.61
C GLU A 213 -17.47 10.21 -12.91
N ASN A 214 -16.43 10.28 -12.07
CA ASN A 214 -15.79 9.11 -11.45
C ASN A 214 -16.14 8.92 -9.96
N TRP A 215 -17.12 9.62 -9.39
CA TRP A 215 -17.41 9.54 -7.96
C TRP A 215 -17.81 8.13 -7.49
N ARG A 216 -18.61 7.40 -8.29
CA ARG A 216 -19.02 6.02 -7.96
C ARG A 216 -17.84 5.04 -7.97
N PRO A 217 -17.04 4.93 -9.07
CA PRO A 217 -15.80 4.16 -9.06
C PRO A 217 -14.86 4.57 -7.93
N PHE A 218 -14.73 5.87 -7.65
CA PHE A 218 -13.89 6.38 -6.57
C PHE A 218 -14.33 5.84 -5.21
N LEU A 219 -15.61 5.91 -4.88
CA LEU A 219 -16.14 5.38 -3.62
C LEU A 219 -15.98 3.86 -3.50
N LEU A 220 -16.10 3.11 -4.59
CA LEU A 220 -15.86 1.66 -4.59
C LEU A 220 -14.39 1.35 -4.33
N CYS A 221 -13.47 2.03 -5.00
CA CYS A 221 -12.03 1.87 -4.80
C CYS A 221 -11.61 2.29 -3.38
N PHE A 222 -12.09 3.44 -2.91
CA PHE A 222 -11.85 3.95 -1.56
C PHE A 222 -12.38 2.98 -0.48
N GLY A 223 -13.62 2.51 -0.63
CA GLY A 223 -14.22 1.56 0.29
C GLY A 223 -13.45 0.23 0.33
N LEU A 224 -13.07 -0.31 -0.83
CA LEU A 224 -12.27 -1.52 -0.89
C LEU A 224 -10.90 -1.35 -0.23
N ALA A 225 -10.20 -0.25 -0.53
CA ALA A 225 -8.93 0.07 0.10
C ALA A 225 -9.07 0.20 1.63
N SER A 226 -10.10 0.94 2.10
CA SER A 226 -10.36 1.12 3.52
C SER A 226 -10.57 -0.19 4.25
N LEU A 227 -11.45 -1.05 3.75
CA LEU A 227 -11.78 -2.34 4.38
C LEU A 227 -10.59 -3.30 4.38
N THR A 228 -9.86 -3.38 3.26
CA THR A 228 -8.71 -4.27 3.13
C THR A 228 -7.54 -3.84 4.01
N ILE A 229 -7.21 -2.54 3.99
CA ILE A 229 -6.09 -2.01 4.79
C ILE A 229 -6.46 -2.06 6.27
N ALA A 230 -7.72 -1.81 6.65
CA ALA A 230 -8.19 -1.99 8.02
C ALA A 230 -8.01 -3.44 8.49
N SER A 231 -8.36 -4.43 7.66
CA SER A 231 -8.13 -5.85 7.96
C SER A 231 -6.63 -6.15 8.15
N GLY A 232 -5.76 -5.59 7.30
CA GLY A 232 -4.30 -5.70 7.48
C GLY A 232 -3.79 -5.05 8.77
N THR A 233 -4.31 -3.86 9.11
CA THR A 233 -3.96 -3.15 10.34
C THR A 233 -4.38 -3.95 11.57
N VAL A 234 -5.62 -4.47 11.59
CA VAL A 234 -6.11 -5.38 12.63
C VAL A 234 -5.16 -6.54 12.84
N ASN A 235 -4.72 -7.16 11.75
CA ASN A 235 -3.83 -8.31 11.81
C ASN A 235 -2.46 -7.97 12.40
N ILE A 236 -1.89 -6.82 12.05
CA ILE A 236 -0.62 -6.36 12.63
C ILE A 236 -0.75 -6.14 14.14
N PHE A 237 -1.84 -5.50 14.58
CA PHE A 237 -2.08 -5.27 16.01
C PHE A 237 -2.30 -6.59 16.76
N PHE A 238 -3.11 -7.51 16.23
CA PHE A 238 -3.32 -8.81 16.79
C PHE A 238 -2.02 -9.64 16.86
N ALA A 239 -1.22 -9.62 15.79
CA ALA A 239 0.04 -10.34 15.75
C ALA A 239 1.03 -9.86 16.83
N LYS A 240 1.00 -8.57 17.23
CA LYS A 240 1.84 -8.05 18.32
C LYS A 240 1.51 -8.64 19.70
N GLU A 241 0.30 -9.13 19.90
CA GLU A 241 -0.13 -9.78 21.16
C GLU A 241 0.31 -11.24 21.23
N LEU A 242 0.78 -11.83 20.13
CA LEU A 242 1.25 -13.22 20.05
C LEU A 242 2.75 -13.34 20.34
N PRO A 243 3.22 -14.53 20.75
CA PRO A 243 4.65 -14.78 20.95
C PRO A 243 5.45 -14.49 19.68
N GLN A 244 6.39 -13.55 19.78
CA GLN A 244 7.21 -13.10 18.66
C GLN A 244 8.43 -14.00 18.47
N SER A 245 8.39 -14.87 17.48
CA SER A 245 9.57 -15.60 17.00
C SER A 245 9.99 -15.10 15.61
N PRO A 246 11.27 -15.28 15.21
CA PRO A 246 11.70 -14.95 13.84
C PRO A 246 10.91 -15.69 12.77
N VAL A 247 10.61 -16.97 13.02
CA VAL A 247 9.81 -17.81 12.10
C VAL A 247 8.39 -17.27 11.97
N PHE A 248 7.75 -16.91 13.08
CA PHE A 248 6.41 -16.30 13.05
C PHE A 248 6.43 -14.99 12.25
N THR A 249 7.40 -14.11 12.49
CA THR A 249 7.53 -12.83 11.79
C THR A 249 7.69 -13.03 10.28
N ILE A 250 8.55 -13.97 9.88
CA ILE A 250 8.77 -14.29 8.46
C ILE A 250 7.48 -14.83 7.82
N LEU A 251 6.83 -15.81 8.45
CA LEU A 251 5.59 -16.40 7.93
C LEU A 251 4.46 -15.38 7.86
N PHE A 252 4.32 -14.52 8.87
CA PHE A 252 3.32 -13.46 8.92
C PHE A 252 3.42 -12.54 7.68
N TRP A 253 4.62 -12.05 7.38
CA TRP A 253 4.83 -11.17 6.24
C TRP A 253 4.83 -11.90 4.89
N ALA A 254 5.39 -13.11 4.82
CA ALA A 254 5.48 -13.87 3.57
C ALA A 254 4.13 -14.38 3.09
N ASN A 255 3.20 -14.70 3.99
CA ASN A 255 1.90 -15.26 3.64
C ASN A 255 0.99 -14.34 2.82
N VAL A 256 1.26 -13.04 2.77
CA VAL A 256 0.50 -12.12 1.90
C VAL A 256 0.79 -12.36 0.41
N ALA A 257 2.00 -12.79 0.07
CA ALA A 257 2.43 -12.94 -1.32
C ALA A 257 1.66 -13.99 -2.12
N PRO A 258 1.47 -15.24 -1.64
CA PRO A 258 0.63 -16.21 -2.35
C PRO A 258 -0.82 -15.75 -2.48
N GLY A 259 -1.35 -15.01 -1.50
CA GLY A 259 -2.68 -14.40 -1.60
C GLY A 259 -2.79 -13.38 -2.72
N MET A 260 -1.76 -12.53 -2.93
CA MET A 260 -1.72 -11.57 -4.03
C MET A 260 -1.72 -12.25 -5.40
N LEU A 261 -0.96 -13.32 -5.57
CA LEU A 261 -0.94 -14.10 -6.81
C LEU A 261 -2.27 -14.81 -7.04
N ALA A 262 -2.86 -15.40 -5.99
CA ALA A 262 -4.18 -16.00 -6.05
C ALA A 262 -5.24 -14.96 -6.45
N GLY A 263 -5.21 -13.76 -5.87
CA GLY A 263 -6.11 -12.67 -6.23
C GLY A 263 -6.01 -12.28 -7.71
N ALA A 264 -4.79 -12.07 -8.21
CA ALA A 264 -4.56 -11.79 -9.62
C ALA A 264 -5.09 -12.92 -10.54
N TRP A 265 -4.88 -14.18 -10.16
CA TRP A 265 -5.37 -15.34 -10.91
C TRP A 265 -6.90 -15.44 -10.90
N VAL A 266 -7.53 -15.27 -9.72
CA VAL A 266 -8.99 -15.32 -9.56
C VAL A 266 -9.66 -14.23 -10.40
N VAL A 267 -9.11 -13.01 -10.40
CA VAL A 267 -9.67 -11.91 -11.20
C VAL A 267 -9.60 -12.20 -12.69
N GLN A 268 -8.46 -12.71 -13.17
CA GLN A 268 -8.29 -13.08 -14.58
C GLN A 268 -9.24 -14.19 -15.03
N ARG A 269 -9.60 -15.10 -14.12
CA ARG A 269 -10.47 -16.25 -14.43
C ARG A 269 -11.95 -15.98 -14.22
N TRP A 270 -12.29 -15.22 -13.17
CA TRP A 270 -13.67 -15.09 -12.70
C TRP A 270 -14.12 -13.64 -12.46
N GLY A 271 -13.25 -12.67 -12.66
CA GLY A 271 -13.54 -11.24 -12.48
C GLY A 271 -13.46 -10.76 -11.03
N VAL A 272 -13.42 -9.43 -10.89
CA VAL A 272 -13.20 -8.74 -9.61
C VAL A 272 -14.27 -9.05 -8.58
N ALA A 273 -15.55 -9.03 -8.96
CA ALA A 273 -16.66 -9.26 -8.02
C ALA A 273 -16.61 -10.65 -7.36
N ARG A 274 -16.17 -11.69 -8.08
CA ARG A 274 -16.00 -13.03 -7.50
C ARG A 274 -14.77 -13.12 -6.61
N ALA A 275 -13.68 -12.43 -6.96
CA ALA A 275 -12.51 -12.34 -6.09
C ALA A 275 -12.84 -11.70 -4.75
N LEU A 276 -13.61 -10.61 -4.75
CA LEU A 276 -14.07 -9.94 -3.53
C LEU A 276 -15.05 -10.80 -2.73
N LEU A 277 -15.91 -11.56 -3.39
CA LEU A 277 -16.79 -12.51 -2.70
C LEU A 277 -16.01 -13.60 -1.98
N LEU A 278 -15.01 -14.19 -2.63
CA LEU A 278 -14.12 -15.20 -2.02
C LEU A 278 -13.38 -14.61 -0.82
N TYR A 279 -12.87 -13.39 -0.96
CA TYR A 279 -12.23 -12.68 0.14
C TYR A 279 -13.18 -12.45 1.32
N ALA A 280 -14.37 -11.91 1.07
CA ALA A 280 -15.38 -11.65 2.10
C ALA A 280 -15.79 -12.92 2.86
N VAL A 281 -16.10 -14.00 2.12
CA VAL A 281 -16.47 -15.30 2.70
C VAL A 281 -15.30 -15.87 3.50
N GLY A 282 -14.08 -15.76 2.98
CA GLY A 282 -12.87 -16.19 3.69
C GLY A 282 -12.66 -15.44 5.01
N LEU A 283 -12.83 -14.11 5.03
CA LEU A 283 -12.75 -13.31 6.27
C LEU A 283 -13.80 -13.76 7.29
N MET A 284 -15.03 -13.90 6.87
CA MET A 284 -16.13 -14.31 7.75
C MET A 284 -15.92 -15.73 8.29
N ALA A 285 -15.53 -16.69 7.44
CA ALA A 285 -15.26 -18.07 7.84
C ALA A 285 -14.08 -18.15 8.82
N LEU A 286 -12.96 -17.46 8.52
CA LEU A 286 -11.79 -17.42 9.40
C LEU A 286 -12.13 -16.83 10.76
N SER A 287 -12.86 -15.71 10.78
CA SER A 287 -13.28 -15.02 12.00
C SER A 287 -14.20 -15.88 12.85
N THR A 288 -15.20 -16.53 12.23
CA THR A 288 -16.13 -17.42 12.91
C THR A 288 -15.44 -18.65 13.48
N ALA A 289 -14.58 -19.31 12.68
CA ALA A 289 -13.84 -20.46 13.13
C ALA A 289 -12.92 -20.14 14.30
N SER A 290 -12.26 -18.97 14.27
CA SER A 290 -11.38 -18.51 15.33
C SER A 290 -12.13 -18.16 16.60
N TRP A 291 -13.32 -17.57 16.48
CA TRP A 291 -14.20 -17.26 17.61
C TRP A 291 -14.63 -18.52 18.38
N PHE A 292 -15.14 -19.52 17.67
CA PHE A 292 -15.64 -20.75 18.30
C PHE A 292 -14.53 -21.66 18.82
N SER A 293 -13.33 -21.58 18.28
CA SER A 293 -12.20 -22.41 18.71
C SER A 293 -11.62 -21.98 20.08
N GLY A 294 -11.64 -20.70 20.42
CA GLY A 294 -11.24 -20.14 21.73
C GLY A 294 -9.82 -20.45 22.21
N SER A 295 -8.98 -21.07 21.36
CA SER A 295 -7.66 -21.57 21.74
C SER A 295 -6.52 -20.64 21.27
N THR A 296 -5.37 -20.69 21.95
CA THR A 296 -4.15 -19.99 21.49
C THR A 296 -3.73 -20.43 20.09
N ARG A 297 -3.98 -21.71 19.73
CA ARG A 297 -3.71 -22.23 18.38
C ARG A 297 -4.57 -21.56 17.33
N SER A 298 -5.84 -21.27 17.61
CA SER A 298 -6.72 -20.57 16.68
C SER A 298 -6.25 -19.13 16.44
N GLY A 299 -5.72 -18.45 17.45
CA GLY A 299 -5.09 -17.14 17.31
C GLY A 299 -3.90 -17.16 16.36
N LEU A 300 -3.01 -18.15 16.46
CA LEU A 300 -1.90 -18.33 15.53
C LEU A 300 -2.36 -18.59 14.10
N VAL A 301 -3.36 -19.47 13.93
CA VAL A 301 -3.95 -19.75 12.61
C VAL A 301 -4.57 -18.49 12.03
N PHE A 302 -5.33 -17.72 12.82
CA PHE A 302 -5.91 -16.45 12.39
C PHE A 302 -4.83 -15.47 11.93
N ALA A 303 -3.78 -15.25 12.76
CA ALA A 303 -2.69 -14.32 12.43
C ALA A 303 -1.93 -14.71 11.17
N LEU A 304 -1.77 -15.99 10.87
CA LEU A 304 -1.04 -16.46 9.69
C LEU A 304 -1.93 -16.60 8.45
N ALA A 305 -3.22 -16.90 8.60
CA ALA A 305 -4.15 -17.06 7.49
C ALA A 305 -4.70 -15.71 6.99
N LEU A 306 -4.86 -14.72 7.87
CA LEU A 306 -5.41 -13.42 7.50
C LEU A 306 -4.55 -12.67 6.47
N PRO A 307 -3.19 -12.65 6.52
CA PRO A 307 -2.36 -12.06 5.46
C PRO A 307 -2.59 -12.72 4.11
N LEU A 308 -2.75 -14.04 4.08
CA LEU A 308 -3.05 -14.78 2.85
C LEU A 308 -4.37 -14.30 2.22
N LEU A 309 -5.43 -14.17 3.02
CA LEU A 309 -6.72 -13.65 2.55
C LEU A 309 -6.60 -12.19 2.10
N ASN A 310 -5.95 -11.32 2.90
CA ASN A 310 -5.74 -9.92 2.56
C ASN A 310 -4.91 -9.74 1.28
N GLY A 311 -4.07 -10.69 0.93
CA GLY A 311 -3.34 -10.71 -0.33
C GLY A 311 -4.27 -10.66 -1.55
N ILE A 312 -5.45 -11.30 -1.49
CA ILE A 312 -6.39 -11.34 -2.62
C ILE A 312 -6.75 -9.94 -3.13
N PRO A 313 -7.34 -9.03 -2.35
CA PRO A 313 -7.63 -7.69 -2.82
C PRO A 313 -6.37 -6.84 -3.09
N PHE A 314 -5.28 -7.01 -2.35
CA PHE A 314 -4.03 -6.30 -2.66
C PHE A 314 -3.47 -6.68 -4.03
N GLY A 315 -3.59 -7.93 -4.45
CA GLY A 315 -3.14 -8.39 -5.76
C GLY A 315 -3.93 -7.83 -6.94
N LEU A 316 -5.17 -7.37 -6.72
CA LEU A 316 -6.02 -6.84 -7.79
C LEU A 316 -6.09 -5.30 -7.80
N MET A 317 -5.96 -4.64 -6.65
CA MET A 317 -6.20 -3.19 -6.53
C MET A 317 -5.39 -2.35 -7.51
N GLY A 318 -4.09 -2.61 -7.64
CA GLY A 318 -3.20 -1.84 -8.49
C GLY A 318 -3.59 -1.85 -9.97
N ALA A 319 -4.10 -2.97 -10.47
CA ALA A 319 -4.59 -3.08 -11.84
C ALA A 319 -6.02 -2.55 -11.98
N TRP A 320 -6.92 -3.02 -11.14
CA TRP A 320 -8.33 -2.69 -11.22
C TRP A 320 -8.61 -1.20 -11.01
N PHE A 321 -7.97 -0.54 -10.04
CA PHE A 321 -8.13 0.90 -9.82
C PHE A 321 -7.72 1.71 -11.06
N ASN A 322 -6.70 1.26 -11.79
CA ASN A 322 -6.29 1.89 -13.04
C ASN A 322 -7.20 1.57 -14.24
N GLU A 323 -8.00 0.52 -14.18
CA GLU A 323 -8.97 0.17 -15.24
C GLU A 323 -10.28 0.94 -15.13
N VAL A 324 -10.73 1.22 -13.89
CA VAL A 324 -12.03 1.88 -13.68
C VAL A 324 -12.00 3.39 -13.93
N PHE A 325 -10.82 4.03 -13.93
CA PHE A 325 -10.68 5.46 -14.18
C PHE A 325 -10.23 5.73 -15.63
N GLY A 326 -11.03 6.50 -16.36
CA GLY A 326 -10.71 6.90 -17.75
C GLY A 326 -9.67 8.01 -17.83
N SER A 327 -9.82 9.05 -16.99
CA SER A 327 -8.94 10.23 -16.90
C SER A 327 -8.41 10.39 -15.46
N TYR A 328 -7.33 11.16 -15.28
CA TYR A 328 -6.70 11.41 -13.98
C TYR A 328 -6.47 10.14 -13.16
N ARG A 329 -6.01 9.08 -13.84
CA ARG A 329 -5.86 7.75 -13.24
C ARG A 329 -4.95 7.74 -12.02
N THR A 330 -3.81 8.41 -12.08
CA THR A 330 -2.85 8.45 -10.97
C THR A 330 -3.43 9.18 -9.77
N LEU A 331 -4.07 10.32 -10.01
CA LEU A 331 -4.74 11.09 -8.96
C LEU A 331 -5.84 10.26 -8.31
N LEU A 332 -6.79 9.75 -9.09
CA LEU A 332 -7.99 9.11 -8.55
C LEU A 332 -7.67 7.75 -7.88
N SER A 333 -6.85 6.91 -8.51
CA SER A 333 -6.47 5.60 -7.95
C SER A 333 -5.60 5.76 -6.70
N GLY A 334 -4.58 6.63 -6.78
CA GLY A 334 -3.68 6.91 -5.66
C GLY A 334 -4.41 7.52 -4.47
N THR A 335 -5.29 8.49 -4.73
CA THR A 335 -6.09 9.14 -3.68
C THR A 335 -7.08 8.17 -3.04
N ALA A 336 -7.81 7.37 -3.83
CA ALA A 336 -8.74 6.38 -3.29
C ALA A 336 -8.02 5.38 -2.37
N TYR A 337 -6.86 4.88 -2.80
CA TYR A 337 -6.05 3.95 -2.00
C TYR A 337 -5.53 4.60 -0.71
N ASN A 338 -4.97 5.79 -0.78
CA ASN A 338 -4.32 6.42 0.37
C ASN A 338 -5.30 7.06 1.36
N LEU A 339 -6.44 7.60 0.90
CA LEU A 339 -7.53 7.98 1.81
C LEU A 339 -8.10 6.74 2.52
N GLY A 340 -8.20 5.60 1.82
CA GLY A 340 -8.54 4.32 2.44
C GLY A 340 -7.55 3.91 3.54
N ARG A 341 -6.26 4.15 3.33
CA ARG A 341 -5.22 3.92 4.33
C ARG A 341 -5.36 4.83 5.55
N ILE A 342 -5.68 6.11 5.34
CA ILE A 342 -5.92 7.06 6.44
C ILE A 342 -7.11 6.58 7.28
N LEU A 343 -8.23 6.24 6.65
CA LEU A 343 -9.41 5.74 7.35
C LEU A 343 -9.11 4.43 8.11
N ALA A 344 -8.38 3.51 7.49
CA ALA A 344 -7.96 2.26 8.12
C ALA A 344 -7.04 2.47 9.33
N GLY A 345 -6.33 3.60 9.41
CA GLY A 345 -5.52 3.98 10.57
C GLY A 345 -6.31 4.14 11.86
N PHE A 346 -7.62 4.38 11.78
CA PHE A 346 -8.51 4.43 12.95
C PHE A 346 -8.99 3.04 13.43
N ALA A 347 -8.73 1.97 12.69
CA ALA A 347 -9.18 0.62 13.03
C ALA A 347 -8.78 0.19 14.46
N PRO A 348 -7.55 0.44 14.97
CA PRO A 348 -7.19 0.08 16.34
C PRO A 348 -8.06 0.76 17.40
N MET A 349 -8.45 2.03 17.20
CA MET A 349 -9.34 2.76 18.12
C MET A 349 -10.74 2.13 18.14
N LEU A 350 -11.24 1.76 16.96
CA LEU A 350 -12.55 1.12 16.83
C LEU A 350 -12.56 -0.26 17.51
N ILE A 351 -11.48 -1.04 17.36
CA ILE A 351 -11.33 -2.36 17.98
C ILE A 351 -11.33 -2.24 19.51
N THR A 352 -10.54 -1.31 20.07
CA THR A 352 -10.49 -1.11 21.52
C THR A 352 -11.80 -0.63 22.10
N GLY A 353 -12.58 0.14 21.33
CA GLY A 353 -13.92 0.62 21.71
C GLY A 353 -15.01 -0.46 21.77
N LEU A 354 -14.79 -1.65 21.20
CA LEU A 354 -15.79 -2.73 21.20
C LEU A 354 -16.02 -3.37 22.58
N GLY A 355 -15.15 -3.14 23.58
CA GLY A 355 -15.33 -3.63 24.94
C GLY A 355 -15.36 -5.17 25.12
N LEU A 356 -14.93 -5.90 24.08
CA LEU A 356 -14.91 -7.36 24.06
C LEU A 356 -13.60 -7.91 24.65
N ASN A 357 -13.59 -9.21 25.00
CA ASN A 357 -12.37 -9.91 25.42
C ASN A 357 -11.25 -9.80 24.38
N GLU A 358 -9.99 -9.94 24.80
CA GLU A 358 -8.80 -9.60 24.01
C GLU A 358 -8.80 -10.15 22.57
N ASN A 359 -9.19 -11.41 22.36
CA ASN A 359 -9.20 -12.03 21.04
C ASN A 359 -10.52 -11.77 20.27
N GLY A 360 -11.65 -11.77 20.98
CA GLY A 360 -12.98 -11.65 20.39
C GLY A 360 -13.17 -10.35 19.59
N ARG A 361 -12.62 -9.24 20.08
CA ARG A 361 -12.69 -7.94 19.39
C ARG A 361 -12.09 -7.98 17.98
N TYR A 362 -10.97 -8.67 17.79
CA TYR A 362 -10.33 -8.79 16.46
C TYR A 362 -11.15 -9.65 15.51
N PHE A 363 -11.70 -10.76 16.01
CA PHE A 363 -12.52 -11.66 15.19
C PHE A 363 -13.81 -11.00 14.74
N ILE A 364 -14.54 -10.35 15.66
CA ILE A 364 -15.79 -9.64 15.31
C ILE A 364 -15.50 -8.50 14.34
N PHE A 365 -14.47 -7.70 14.59
CA PHE A 365 -14.14 -6.59 13.70
C PHE A 365 -13.80 -7.10 12.29
N THR A 366 -13.02 -8.18 12.16
CA THR A 366 -12.71 -8.79 10.87
C THR A 366 -13.96 -9.33 10.17
N ALA A 367 -14.91 -9.90 10.91
CA ALA A 367 -16.19 -10.34 10.34
C ALA A 367 -17.02 -9.15 9.80
N ILE A 368 -17.04 -8.03 10.54
CA ILE A 368 -17.71 -6.79 10.09
C ILE A 368 -17.07 -6.26 8.80
N LEU A 369 -15.74 -6.27 8.71
CA LEU A 369 -15.03 -5.91 7.46
C LEU A 369 -15.43 -6.84 6.30
N GLY A 370 -15.56 -8.15 6.56
CA GLY A 370 -16.04 -9.12 5.58
C GLY A 370 -17.42 -8.80 5.06
N LEU A 371 -18.36 -8.43 5.94
CA LEU A 371 -19.70 -7.97 5.54
C LEU A 371 -19.65 -6.70 4.68
N GLY A 372 -18.76 -5.74 5.02
CA GLY A 372 -18.52 -4.54 4.22
C GLY A 372 -18.05 -4.87 2.80
N VAL A 373 -17.08 -5.78 2.66
CA VAL A 373 -16.59 -6.24 1.35
C VAL A 373 -17.69 -6.99 0.57
N LEU A 374 -18.51 -7.80 1.24
CA LEU A 374 -19.64 -8.47 0.63
C LEU A 374 -20.64 -7.47 0.05
N GLY A 375 -20.95 -6.39 0.79
CA GLY A 375 -21.76 -5.28 0.33
C GLY A 375 -21.20 -4.62 -0.93
N LEU A 376 -19.88 -4.30 -0.94
CA LEU A 376 -19.21 -3.75 -2.12
C LEU A 376 -19.29 -4.68 -3.34
N ALA A 377 -19.04 -5.97 -3.16
CA ALA A 377 -19.16 -6.97 -4.24
C ALA A 377 -20.57 -7.03 -4.81
N GLY A 378 -21.61 -6.89 -3.94
CA GLY A 378 -23.02 -6.82 -4.33
C GLY A 378 -23.34 -5.57 -5.18
N VAL A 379 -22.84 -4.39 -4.77
CA VAL A 379 -23.01 -3.15 -5.53
C VAL A 379 -22.33 -3.23 -6.90
N MET A 380 -21.13 -3.78 -6.98
CA MET A 380 -20.38 -3.95 -8.23
C MET A 380 -21.14 -4.84 -9.24
N ARG A 381 -21.73 -5.95 -8.76
CA ARG A 381 -22.53 -6.87 -9.62
C ARG A 381 -23.74 -6.16 -10.21
N ARG A 382 -24.46 -5.35 -9.42
CA ARG A 382 -25.66 -4.61 -9.88
C ARG A 382 -25.32 -3.45 -10.80
N GLY A 383 -24.17 -2.80 -10.57
CA GLY A 383 -23.74 -1.62 -11.32
C GLY A 383 -22.98 -1.91 -12.61
N GLY A 384 -22.71 -3.18 -12.95
CA GLY A 384 -21.92 -3.56 -14.13
C GLY A 384 -20.45 -3.08 -14.07
N VAL A 385 -20.00 -2.57 -12.94
CA VAL A 385 -18.64 -2.07 -12.75
C VAL A 385 -17.70 -3.26 -12.61
N GLY A 386 -16.73 -3.40 -13.52
CA GLY A 386 -15.73 -4.48 -13.46
C GLY A 386 -16.08 -5.72 -14.29
N GLN A 387 -17.08 -5.68 -15.14
CA GLN A 387 -17.25 -6.63 -16.25
C GLN A 387 -16.43 -6.12 -17.45
N GLY A 388 -15.10 -6.24 -17.34
CA GLY A 388 -14.23 -6.11 -18.50
C GLY A 388 -14.50 -7.26 -19.45
N HIS A 389 -14.75 -6.94 -20.71
CA HIS A 389 -14.85 -7.86 -21.82
C HIS A 389 -13.52 -8.58 -22.08
#